data_6c1fcb5496f6078607daeac0fa86af4e
#
_entry.id   6c1fcb5496f6078607daeac0fa86af4e
#
_cell.length_a   1.000
_cell.length_b   1.000
_cell.length_c   1.000
_cell.angle_alpha   90.00
_cell.angle_beta   90.00
_cell.angle_gamma   90.00
#
_symmetry.space_group_name_H-M   'P 1'
#
loop_
_entity.id
_entity.type
_entity.pdbx_description
1 polymer ?
#
loop_
_entity_poly.entity_id
_entity_poly.type
_entity_poly.pdbx_seq_one_letter_code
_entity_poly.pdbx_strand_id
1 'polypeptide(L)'
;MICFKPDIVLLNPSLGDKALKRDFIYLNICRFFRKKTSVFIHGFNFEYAKNADWKWISANLNKALCIFVLSQDFKNELIRRGIKSDIHLTSTKVPDYFISGFDLSMRQGKAENIMYSGRIEKAKGVYETVDTFSILKSQYKDLTLTFVGDGSELPMLKQYVENKKIKDVRFTGELRGEDFNCLLY
;
A
#
# COMPACT_ATOMS: atom_id res chain seq x y z
N MET A 1 21.48 -28.98 -2.03
CA MET A 1 21.09 -27.79 -1.21
C MET A 1 21.88 -26.58 -1.69
N ILE A 2 21.24 -25.60 -2.30
CA ILE A 2 21.94 -24.37 -2.77
C ILE A 2 22.21 -23.52 -1.54
N CYS A 3 23.47 -23.35 -1.16
CA CYS A 3 23.87 -22.52 -0.05
C CYS A 3 23.99 -21.07 -0.54
N PHE A 4 22.91 -20.30 -0.45
CA PHE A 4 22.92 -18.89 -0.80
C PHE A 4 23.60 -18.09 0.34
N LYS A 5 24.63 -17.30 0.01
CA LYS A 5 25.35 -16.46 0.97
C LYS A 5 25.16 -14.97 0.62
N PRO A 6 24.08 -14.35 1.04
CA PRO A 6 23.84 -12.94 0.73
C PRO A 6 24.87 -12.04 1.44
N ASP A 7 25.26 -10.95 0.80
CA ASP A 7 26.09 -9.89 1.40
C ASP A 7 25.24 -8.94 2.25
N ILE A 8 24.01 -8.66 1.79
CA ILE A 8 23.04 -7.80 2.45
C ILE A 8 21.69 -8.50 2.48
N VAL A 9 20.97 -8.37 3.58
CA VAL A 9 19.59 -8.82 3.74
C VAL A 9 18.69 -7.60 3.86
N LEU A 10 17.65 -7.51 3.04
CA LEU A 10 16.62 -6.49 3.14
C LEU A 10 15.36 -7.10 3.76
N LEU A 11 14.93 -6.56 4.89
CA LEU A 11 13.67 -6.93 5.55
C LEU A 11 12.60 -5.89 5.20
N ASN A 12 11.37 -6.36 4.93
CA ASN A 12 10.24 -5.53 4.49
C ASN A 12 9.06 -5.56 5.48
N PRO A 13 9.22 -5.10 6.74
CA PRO A 13 8.11 -5.03 7.67
C PRO A 13 7.14 -3.90 7.33
N SER A 14 5.87 -4.11 7.73
CA SER A 14 4.98 -2.99 8.06
C SER A 14 5.12 -2.68 9.55
N LEU A 15 4.94 -1.42 9.94
CA LEU A 15 4.88 -1.05 11.35
C LEU A 15 3.55 -1.55 11.94
N GLY A 16 3.58 -2.77 12.47
CA GLY A 16 2.46 -3.48 13.07
C GLY A 16 2.97 -4.69 13.86
N ASP A 17 2.23 -5.11 14.89
CA ASP A 17 2.69 -6.06 15.91
C ASP A 17 3.27 -7.36 15.32
N LYS A 18 2.47 -8.07 14.52
CA LYS A 18 2.86 -9.39 13.98
C LYS A 18 4.04 -9.30 12.99
N ALA A 19 4.04 -8.26 12.14
CA ALA A 19 5.07 -8.08 11.13
C ALA A 19 6.42 -7.75 11.79
N LEU A 20 6.45 -6.80 12.72
CA LEU A 20 7.67 -6.42 13.42
C LEU A 20 8.26 -7.56 14.25
N LYS A 21 7.42 -8.30 14.99
CA LYS A 21 7.88 -9.47 15.79
C LYS A 21 8.58 -10.50 14.91
N ARG A 22 7.97 -10.87 13.79
CA ARG A 22 8.55 -11.80 12.83
C ARG A 22 9.89 -11.28 12.28
N ASP A 23 9.89 -10.05 11.79
CA ASP A 23 11.04 -9.51 11.06
C ASP A 23 12.20 -9.16 12.00
N PHE A 24 11.93 -8.85 13.27
CA PHE A 24 12.99 -8.69 14.27
C PHE A 24 13.63 -10.02 14.69
N ILE A 25 12.92 -11.14 14.59
CA ILE A 25 13.54 -12.47 14.71
C ILE A 25 14.55 -12.66 13.57
N TYR A 26 14.15 -12.38 12.33
CA TYR A 26 15.06 -12.46 11.17
C TYR A 26 16.24 -11.50 11.28
N LEU A 27 16.02 -10.27 11.74
CA LEU A 27 17.09 -9.30 12.00
C LEU A 27 18.13 -9.85 12.96
N ASN A 28 17.68 -10.46 14.06
CA ASN A 28 18.59 -11.02 15.06
C ASN A 28 19.32 -12.28 14.55
N ILE A 29 18.66 -13.12 13.73
CA ILE A 29 19.30 -14.25 13.04
C ILE A 29 20.39 -13.74 12.08
N CYS A 30 20.08 -12.72 11.26
CA CYS A 30 21.07 -12.12 10.35
C CYS A 30 22.29 -11.60 11.11
N ARG A 31 22.08 -10.95 12.24
CA ARG A 31 23.16 -10.47 13.11
C ARG A 31 24.02 -11.61 13.67
N PHE A 32 23.37 -12.68 14.14
CA PHE A 32 24.08 -13.87 14.63
C PHE A 32 25.04 -14.40 13.56
N PHE A 33 24.59 -14.43 12.31
CA PHE A 33 25.44 -14.82 11.16
C PHE A 33 26.28 -13.68 10.58
N ARG A 34 26.41 -12.54 11.29
CA ARG A 34 27.21 -11.37 10.90
C ARG A 34 26.82 -10.80 9.52
N LYS A 35 25.55 -10.91 9.14
CA LYS A 35 25.06 -10.37 7.87
C LYS A 35 24.61 -8.91 8.04
N LYS A 36 24.98 -8.05 7.07
CA LYS A 36 24.47 -6.69 7.00
C LYS A 36 22.98 -6.73 6.70
N THR A 37 22.19 -5.98 7.47
CA THR A 37 20.72 -6.01 7.32
C THR A 37 20.20 -4.59 7.22
N SER A 38 19.43 -4.31 6.18
CA SER A 38 18.66 -3.08 6.02
C SER A 38 17.17 -3.36 6.19
N VAL A 39 16.41 -2.36 6.58
CA VAL A 39 14.96 -2.50 6.83
C VAL A 39 14.21 -1.52 5.95
N PHE A 40 13.23 -1.99 5.19
CA PHE A 40 12.33 -1.15 4.42
C PHE A 40 10.93 -1.19 5.05
N ILE A 41 10.52 -0.11 5.71
CA ILE A 41 9.19 0.01 6.30
C ILE A 41 8.23 0.56 5.25
N HIS A 42 7.46 -0.34 4.63
CA HIS A 42 6.52 0.01 3.56
C HIS A 42 5.09 0.30 4.03
N GLY A 43 4.76 0.03 5.30
CA GLY A 43 3.47 0.33 5.90
C GLY A 43 3.62 0.88 7.31
N PHE A 44 2.85 1.91 7.63
CA PHE A 44 2.87 2.57 8.93
C PHE A 44 1.46 2.60 9.52
N ASN A 45 1.23 1.81 10.57
CA ASN A 45 -0.02 1.82 11.31
C ASN A 45 0.06 2.82 12.46
N PHE A 46 -0.56 3.98 12.30
CA PHE A 46 -0.54 5.05 13.30
C PHE A 46 -1.23 4.66 14.62
N GLU A 47 -2.28 3.84 14.58
CA GLU A 47 -2.95 3.37 15.80
C GLU A 47 -2.06 2.42 16.60
N TYR A 48 -1.39 1.50 15.91
CA TYR A 48 -0.37 0.67 16.55
C TYR A 48 0.77 1.53 17.12
N ALA A 49 1.24 2.52 16.36
CA ALA A 49 2.34 3.39 16.76
C ALA A 49 2.06 4.19 18.04
N LYS A 50 0.80 4.54 18.32
CA LYS A 50 0.43 5.26 19.56
C LYS A 50 0.72 4.44 20.83
N ASN A 51 0.48 3.13 20.77
CA ASN A 51 0.53 2.24 21.92
C ASN A 51 1.70 1.23 21.86
N ALA A 52 2.58 1.35 20.87
CA ALA A 52 3.68 0.42 20.65
C ALA A 52 4.80 0.56 21.69
N ASP A 53 5.46 -0.53 22.01
CA ASP A 53 6.70 -0.52 22.80
C ASP A 53 7.86 0.02 21.98
N TRP A 54 7.98 1.33 21.95
CA TRP A 54 9.04 2.02 21.22
C TRP A 54 10.44 1.75 21.76
N LYS A 55 10.57 1.39 23.04
CA LYS A 55 11.84 0.98 23.59
C LYS A 55 12.33 -0.31 22.93
N TRP A 56 11.46 -1.28 22.80
CA TRP A 56 11.75 -2.54 22.12
C TRP A 56 11.95 -2.36 20.61
N ILE A 57 11.09 -1.55 19.95
CA ILE A 57 11.17 -1.26 18.52
C ILE A 57 12.49 -0.56 18.18
N SER A 58 12.85 0.52 18.91
CA SER A 58 14.08 1.25 18.66
C SER A 58 15.32 0.41 18.93
N ALA A 59 15.32 -0.39 20.00
CA ALA A 59 16.42 -1.31 20.30
C ALA A 59 16.68 -2.33 19.18
N ASN A 60 15.65 -2.72 18.42
CA ASN A 60 15.80 -3.61 17.27
C ASN A 60 16.13 -2.84 15.98
N LEU A 61 15.39 -1.79 15.64
CA LEU A 61 15.66 -1.02 14.42
C LEU A 61 17.04 -0.39 14.39
N ASN A 62 17.57 0.03 15.55
CA ASN A 62 18.94 0.55 15.68
C ASN A 62 20.05 -0.49 15.44
N LYS A 63 19.69 -1.76 15.23
CA LYS A 63 20.62 -2.81 14.79
C LYS A 63 20.75 -2.88 13.27
N ALA A 64 19.85 -2.25 12.52
CA ALA A 64 19.90 -2.21 11.08
C ALA A 64 21.01 -1.27 10.58
N LEU A 65 21.59 -1.60 9.43
CA LEU A 65 22.57 -0.76 8.74
C LEU A 65 21.94 0.57 8.33
N CYS A 66 20.76 0.51 7.74
CA CYS A 66 19.95 1.67 7.39
C CYS A 66 18.47 1.26 7.30
N ILE A 67 17.60 2.26 7.32
CA ILE A 67 16.14 2.11 7.25
C ILE A 67 15.63 2.92 6.06
N PHE A 68 14.77 2.32 5.25
CA PHE A 68 14.08 2.98 4.16
C PHE A 68 12.61 3.18 4.53
N VAL A 69 12.08 4.36 4.22
CA VAL A 69 10.68 4.74 4.46
C VAL A 69 10.09 5.48 3.27
N LEU A 70 8.76 5.47 3.15
CA LEU A 70 8.05 6.00 1.99
C LEU A 70 7.63 7.47 2.14
N SER A 71 7.70 8.06 3.33
CA SER A 71 7.30 9.45 3.54
C SER A 71 8.18 10.16 4.57
N GLN A 72 8.21 11.49 4.46
CA GLN A 72 8.90 12.34 5.42
C GLN A 72 8.29 12.22 6.82
N ASP A 73 6.98 12.04 6.92
CA ASP A 73 6.29 11.88 8.20
C ASP A 73 6.73 10.60 8.92
N PHE A 74 6.90 9.48 8.18
CA PHE A 74 7.44 8.25 8.75
C PHE A 74 8.87 8.46 9.26
N LYS A 75 9.71 9.14 8.47
CA LYS A 75 11.08 9.47 8.89
C LYS A 75 11.08 10.30 10.16
N ASN A 76 10.29 11.36 10.21
CA ASN A 76 10.21 12.26 11.37
C ASN A 76 9.70 11.52 12.62
N GLU A 77 8.70 10.65 12.48
CA GLU A 77 8.19 9.83 13.58
C GLU A 77 9.26 8.89 14.14
N LEU A 78 9.98 8.18 13.26
CA LEU A 78 11.05 7.28 13.70
C LEU A 78 12.16 8.02 14.44
N ILE A 79 12.59 9.17 13.92
CA ILE A 79 13.59 10.03 14.61
C ILE A 79 13.09 10.45 15.99
N ARG A 80 11.83 10.93 16.07
CA ARG A 80 11.22 11.35 17.35
C ARG A 80 11.14 10.21 18.36
N ARG A 81 11.03 8.96 17.90
CA ARG A 81 11.00 7.75 18.71
C ARG A 81 12.38 7.19 19.06
N GLY A 82 13.45 7.91 18.75
CA GLY A 82 14.81 7.55 19.14
C GLY A 82 15.50 6.55 18.24
N ILE A 83 15.09 6.45 16.98
CA ILE A 83 15.82 5.68 15.97
C ILE A 83 17.09 6.46 15.61
N LYS A 84 18.23 5.77 15.70
CA LYS A 84 19.59 6.33 15.47
C LYS A 84 20.21 5.83 14.16
N SER A 85 19.70 4.73 13.61
CA SER A 85 20.14 4.24 12.29
C SER A 85 19.81 5.26 11.21
N ASP A 86 20.62 5.29 10.14
CA ASP A 86 20.38 6.17 9.01
C ASP A 86 19.02 5.88 8.36
N ILE A 87 18.20 6.92 8.19
CA ILE A 87 16.86 6.79 7.62
C ILE A 87 16.81 7.50 6.28
N HIS A 88 16.53 6.75 5.22
CA HIS A 88 16.45 7.22 3.84
C HIS A 88 15.01 7.23 3.35
N LEU A 89 14.65 8.30 2.66
CA LEU A 89 13.41 8.33 1.88
C LEU A 89 13.59 7.52 0.61
N THR A 90 12.59 6.75 0.27
CA THR A 90 12.52 6.01 -0.99
C THR A 90 11.10 6.01 -1.52
N SER A 91 10.91 5.47 -2.71
CA SER A 91 9.60 5.28 -3.32
C SER A 91 9.44 3.83 -3.80
N THR A 92 8.20 3.39 -3.87
CA THR A 92 7.88 2.19 -4.64
C THR A 92 8.01 2.51 -6.11
N LYS A 93 8.62 1.62 -6.88
CA LYS A 93 8.78 1.79 -8.33
C LYS A 93 7.84 0.86 -9.07
N VAL A 94 7.25 1.38 -10.13
CA VAL A 94 6.60 0.59 -11.18
C VAL A 94 7.64 0.42 -12.29
N PRO A 95 7.82 -0.80 -12.83
CA PRO A 95 8.74 -1.00 -13.96
C PRO A 95 8.33 -0.15 -15.16
N ASP A 96 9.32 0.45 -15.82
CA ASP A 96 9.10 1.37 -16.94
C ASP A 96 8.33 0.73 -18.12
N TYR A 97 8.42 -0.59 -18.26
CA TYR A 97 7.69 -1.30 -19.33
C TYR A 97 6.15 -1.22 -19.16
N PHE A 98 5.64 -0.97 -17.96
CA PHE A 98 4.20 -0.75 -17.75
C PHE A 98 3.71 0.61 -18.28
N ILE A 99 4.63 1.57 -18.41
CA ILE A 99 4.30 2.92 -18.88
C ILE A 99 4.88 3.21 -20.28
N SER A 100 5.74 2.33 -20.83
CA SER A 100 6.45 2.47 -22.09
C SER A 100 5.51 2.36 -23.28
N GLY A 101 4.46 2.72 -23.43
CA GLY A 101 3.49 2.72 -24.53
C GLY A 101 2.31 3.61 -24.23
N PHE A 102 2.37 4.26 -23.05
CA PHE A 102 1.28 5.11 -22.61
C PHE A 102 1.46 6.53 -23.17
N ASP A 103 0.56 6.92 -24.07
CA ASP A 103 0.53 8.27 -24.62
C ASP A 103 -0.58 9.08 -23.94
N LEU A 104 -0.18 10.04 -23.11
CA LEU A 104 -1.10 10.95 -22.43
C LEU A 104 -1.90 11.83 -23.41
N SER A 105 -1.38 12.07 -24.62
CA SER A 105 -2.08 12.86 -25.64
C SER A 105 -3.35 12.17 -26.16
N MET A 106 -3.44 10.85 -26.01
CA MET A 106 -4.65 10.09 -26.36
C MET A 106 -5.81 10.29 -25.39
N ARG A 107 -5.55 10.83 -24.20
CA ARG A 107 -6.60 11.21 -23.24
C ARG A 107 -7.15 12.59 -23.57
N GLN A 108 -7.98 12.65 -24.60
CA GLN A 108 -8.70 13.88 -24.94
C GLN A 108 -10.14 13.80 -24.41
N GLY A 109 -10.56 14.83 -23.68
CA GLY A 109 -11.93 14.96 -23.25
C GLY A 109 -12.15 15.03 -21.74
N LYS A 110 -13.41 14.95 -21.34
CA LYS A 110 -13.82 14.93 -19.93
C LYS A 110 -13.55 13.58 -19.30
N ALA A 111 -13.13 13.55 -18.03
CA ALA A 111 -13.04 12.31 -17.28
C ALA A 111 -14.47 11.77 -17.03
N GLU A 112 -14.81 10.66 -17.67
CA GLU A 112 -16.13 10.01 -17.53
C GLU A 112 -16.04 8.71 -16.75
N ASN A 113 -14.83 8.18 -16.57
CA ASN A 113 -14.62 6.90 -15.89
C ASN A 113 -13.75 7.11 -14.64
N ILE A 114 -14.29 6.74 -13.50
CA ILE A 114 -13.55 6.67 -12.23
C ILE A 114 -13.25 5.21 -11.95
N MET A 115 -12.00 4.90 -11.58
CA MET A 115 -11.61 3.57 -11.17
C MET A 115 -11.11 3.58 -9.74
N TYR A 116 -11.66 2.69 -8.91
CA TYR A 116 -11.08 2.30 -7.63
C TYR A 116 -10.31 0.99 -7.84
N SER A 117 -9.05 0.94 -7.47
CA SER A 117 -8.24 -0.28 -7.53
C SER A 117 -7.65 -0.60 -6.17
N GLY A 118 -7.99 -1.77 -5.61
CA GLY A 118 -7.49 -2.18 -4.32
C GLY A 118 -8.39 -3.18 -3.61
N ARG A 119 -8.00 -3.58 -2.39
CA ARG A 119 -8.82 -4.47 -1.57
C ARG A 119 -10.12 -3.79 -1.16
N ILE A 120 -11.22 -4.51 -1.33
CA ILE A 120 -12.56 -4.03 -0.95
C ILE A 120 -12.74 -4.26 0.56
N GLU A 121 -12.20 -3.34 1.33
CA GLU A 121 -12.24 -3.32 2.80
C GLU A 121 -12.72 -1.97 3.31
N LYS A 122 -13.46 -1.94 4.42
CA LYS A 122 -14.00 -0.71 5.02
C LYS A 122 -12.90 0.34 5.28
N ALA A 123 -11.75 -0.10 5.79
CA ALA A 123 -10.60 0.76 6.08
C ALA A 123 -9.97 1.41 4.83
N LYS A 124 -10.39 1.00 3.63
CA LYS A 124 -9.93 1.55 2.34
C LYS A 124 -10.86 2.62 1.76
N GLY A 125 -11.88 3.03 2.49
CA GLY A 125 -12.77 4.10 2.06
C GLY A 125 -13.72 3.71 0.93
N VAL A 126 -14.08 2.44 0.81
CA VAL A 126 -14.92 1.96 -0.31
C VAL A 126 -16.34 2.53 -0.27
N TYR A 127 -16.92 2.71 0.91
CA TYR A 127 -18.24 3.32 1.07
C TYR A 127 -18.20 4.83 0.79
N GLU A 128 -17.17 5.51 1.28
CA GLU A 128 -16.92 6.92 1.01
C GLU A 128 -16.71 7.18 -0.49
N THR A 129 -16.08 6.24 -1.19
CA THR A 129 -15.93 6.30 -2.65
C THR A 129 -17.30 6.24 -3.35
N VAL A 130 -18.20 5.34 -2.93
CA VAL A 130 -19.57 5.24 -3.46
C VAL A 130 -20.37 6.52 -3.18
N ASP A 131 -20.26 7.04 -1.95
CA ASP A 131 -21.01 8.25 -1.58
C ASP A 131 -20.54 9.48 -2.36
N THR A 132 -19.21 9.63 -2.49
CA THR A 132 -18.63 10.70 -3.32
C THR A 132 -19.04 10.57 -4.77
N PHE A 133 -18.98 9.34 -5.33
CA PHE A 133 -19.45 9.08 -6.69
C PHE A 133 -20.92 9.47 -6.88
N SER A 134 -21.78 9.13 -5.92
CA SER A 134 -23.20 9.50 -5.98
C SER A 134 -23.42 11.01 -6.09
N ILE A 135 -22.64 11.79 -5.36
CA ILE A 135 -22.67 13.27 -5.42
C ILE A 135 -22.20 13.74 -6.80
N LEU A 136 -21.06 13.22 -7.28
CA LEU A 136 -20.52 13.59 -8.59
C LEU A 136 -21.45 13.18 -9.74
N LYS A 137 -22.08 12.02 -9.67
CA LYS A 137 -23.03 11.52 -10.68
C LYS A 137 -24.25 12.42 -10.85
N SER A 138 -24.66 13.14 -9.79
CA SER A 138 -25.73 14.11 -9.88
C SER A 138 -25.38 15.31 -10.79
N GLN A 139 -24.09 15.67 -10.83
CA GLN A 139 -23.56 16.78 -11.64
C GLN A 139 -23.09 16.32 -13.04
N TYR A 140 -22.49 15.11 -13.11
CA TYR A 140 -21.90 14.54 -14.33
C TYR A 140 -22.63 13.27 -14.71
N LYS A 141 -23.64 13.37 -15.59
CA LYS A 141 -24.55 12.27 -15.92
C LYS A 141 -23.88 11.05 -16.58
N ASP A 142 -22.80 11.28 -17.32
CA ASP A 142 -22.09 10.22 -18.06
C ASP A 142 -21.02 9.53 -17.22
N LEU A 143 -20.77 9.99 -15.99
CA LEU A 143 -19.76 9.45 -15.11
C LEU A 143 -20.06 7.99 -14.72
N THR A 144 -19.04 7.14 -14.75
CA THR A 144 -19.09 5.74 -14.30
C THR A 144 -18.09 5.48 -13.20
N LEU A 145 -18.33 4.49 -12.35
CA LEU A 145 -17.41 4.03 -11.32
C LEU A 145 -17.16 2.53 -11.47
N THR A 146 -15.90 2.15 -11.56
CA THR A 146 -15.51 0.73 -11.63
C THR A 146 -14.64 0.38 -10.42
N PHE A 147 -15.10 -0.60 -9.63
CA PHE A 147 -14.30 -1.21 -8.58
C PHE A 147 -13.53 -2.41 -9.11
N VAL A 148 -12.20 -2.35 -9.01
CA VAL A 148 -11.28 -3.44 -9.37
C VAL A 148 -10.64 -3.95 -8.10
N GLY A 149 -10.91 -5.20 -7.75
CA GLY A 149 -10.40 -5.84 -6.55
C GLY A 149 -11.43 -6.73 -5.88
N ASP A 150 -10.98 -7.39 -4.82
CA ASP A 150 -11.79 -8.26 -3.98
C ASP A 150 -11.55 -7.94 -2.50
N GLY A 151 -12.39 -8.47 -1.61
CA GLY A 151 -12.25 -8.26 -0.17
C GLY A 151 -13.52 -8.58 0.60
N SER A 152 -13.39 -8.57 1.93
CA SER A 152 -14.46 -8.96 2.84
C SER A 152 -15.74 -8.11 2.71
N GLU A 153 -15.60 -6.86 2.27
CA GLU A 153 -16.71 -5.91 2.14
C GLU A 153 -17.42 -5.97 0.77
N LEU A 154 -16.90 -6.73 -0.20
CA LEU A 154 -17.46 -6.73 -1.55
C LEU A 154 -18.97 -7.08 -1.61
N PRO A 155 -19.47 -8.11 -0.91
CA PRO A 155 -20.91 -8.42 -0.92
C PRO A 155 -21.74 -7.28 -0.32
N MET A 156 -21.30 -6.73 0.79
CA MET A 156 -21.98 -5.65 1.50
C MET A 156 -21.95 -4.33 0.69
N LEU A 157 -20.85 -4.06 0.01
CA LEU A 157 -20.71 -2.88 -0.84
C LEU A 157 -21.64 -2.93 -2.05
N LYS A 158 -21.80 -4.11 -2.69
CA LYS A 158 -22.78 -4.31 -3.77
C LYS A 158 -24.20 -4.02 -3.29
N GLN A 159 -24.58 -4.58 -2.13
CA GLN A 159 -25.88 -4.33 -1.53
C GLN A 159 -26.09 -2.85 -1.17
N TYR A 160 -25.02 -2.19 -0.69
CA TYR A 160 -25.06 -0.75 -0.39
C TYR A 160 -25.35 0.11 -1.63
N VAL A 161 -24.72 -0.20 -2.76
CA VAL A 161 -24.94 0.46 -4.04
C VAL A 161 -26.38 0.25 -4.52
N GLU A 162 -26.90 -0.99 -4.43
CA GLU A 162 -28.26 -1.36 -4.81
C GLU A 162 -29.30 -0.64 -3.92
N ASN A 163 -29.14 -0.65 -2.61
CA ASN A 163 -30.04 0.00 -1.67
C ASN A 163 -30.12 1.52 -1.89
N LYS A 164 -29.01 2.14 -2.27
CA LYS A 164 -28.95 3.57 -2.61
C LYS A 164 -29.41 3.86 -4.04
N LYS A 165 -29.71 2.82 -4.84
CA LYS A 165 -30.11 2.92 -6.25
C LYS A 165 -29.12 3.73 -7.10
N ILE A 166 -27.82 3.62 -6.80
CA ILE A 166 -26.77 4.31 -7.54
C ILE A 166 -26.50 3.54 -8.83
N LYS A 167 -26.64 4.21 -9.97
CA LYS A 167 -26.40 3.64 -11.29
C LYS A 167 -24.96 3.79 -11.73
N ASP A 168 -24.57 3.00 -12.74
CA ASP A 168 -23.25 3.08 -13.40
C ASP A 168 -22.07 2.78 -12.48
N VAL A 169 -22.27 1.87 -11.52
CA VAL A 169 -21.24 1.27 -10.70
C VAL A 169 -21.00 -0.17 -11.14
N ARG A 170 -19.74 -0.51 -11.43
CA ARG A 170 -19.32 -1.84 -11.89
C ARG A 170 -18.34 -2.46 -10.90
N PHE A 171 -18.36 -3.77 -10.77
CA PHE A 171 -17.45 -4.56 -9.95
C PHE A 171 -16.86 -5.66 -10.81
N THR A 172 -15.54 -5.63 -11.03
CA THR A 172 -14.85 -6.61 -11.88
C THR A 172 -14.32 -7.81 -11.11
N GLY A 173 -14.18 -7.68 -9.77
CA GLY A 173 -13.35 -8.60 -8.99
C GLY A 173 -11.87 -8.26 -9.12
N GLU A 174 -11.01 -9.17 -8.67
CA GLU A 174 -9.57 -9.01 -8.80
C GLU A 174 -9.15 -9.22 -10.26
N LEU A 175 -8.45 -8.24 -10.83
CA LEU A 175 -7.83 -8.32 -12.16
C LEU A 175 -6.31 -8.24 -12.02
N ARG A 176 -5.60 -8.94 -12.90
CA ARG A 176 -4.12 -8.96 -12.93
C ARG A 176 -3.61 -8.92 -14.36
N GLY A 177 -2.36 -8.44 -14.52
CA GLY A 177 -1.67 -8.45 -15.80
C GLY A 177 -2.40 -7.69 -16.89
N GLU A 178 -2.60 -8.32 -18.05
CA GLU A 178 -3.22 -7.68 -19.23
C GLU A 178 -4.67 -7.24 -19.00
N ASP A 179 -5.46 -8.03 -18.28
CA ASP A 179 -6.86 -7.68 -17.96
C ASP A 179 -6.96 -6.39 -17.16
N PHE A 180 -6.02 -6.17 -16.23
CA PHE A 180 -5.93 -4.92 -15.47
C PHE A 180 -5.46 -3.77 -16.36
N ASN A 181 -4.46 -4.01 -17.20
CA ASN A 181 -3.93 -3.01 -18.12
C ASN A 181 -4.98 -2.51 -19.10
N CYS A 182 -5.82 -3.39 -19.64
CA CYS A 182 -6.91 -3.01 -20.55
C CYS A 182 -7.93 -2.03 -19.94
N LEU A 183 -8.04 -1.96 -18.63
CA LEU A 183 -8.90 -0.97 -17.96
C LEU A 183 -8.25 0.40 -17.78
N LEU A 184 -6.93 0.49 -17.94
CA LEU A 184 -6.16 1.73 -17.78
C LEU A 184 -6.11 2.54 -19.07
N TYR A 185 -6.33 1.88 -20.22
CA TYR A 185 -6.34 2.45 -21.57
C TYR A 185 -7.76 2.68 -22.06
#